data_370024e655c3e96275c8c562a665bdbe
#
_entry.id   370024e655c3e96275c8c562a665bdbe
#
_cell.length_a   1.000
_cell.length_b   1.000
_cell.length_c   1.000
_cell.angle_alpha   90.00
_cell.angle_beta   90.00
_cell.angle_gamma   90.00
#
_symmetry.space_group_name_H-M   'P 1'
#
loop_
_entity.id
_entity.type
_entity.pdbx_description
1 polymer ?
#
loop_
_entity_poly.entity_id
_entity_poly.type
_entity_poly.pdbx_seq_one_letter_code
_entity_poly.pdbx_strand_id
1 'polypeptide(L)'
;TAAFALPLLSNLKIKQRSPQILVLTPTRELAIQVSEAFQKYAGKLKGFHIVPIYGGQDYRVQFRALDRGVHVVVGTPGRVMDHMRKGSINLDNLECLVLDEADEMLRMGFIDDVEWVLEQIPTEHQTALFSATMPKQIAKIAKQYLNDPALIKIQDKSATVDTVRQRYWMVSGMHKLDALTRILEVEDTDGILVFARTKIMTTQLADRLEARGFAAQALNGDMPQNLRETTVNKLKSGKLDILIATDVAARGLDVPRISHVINYDVPYDTETYVHRIGRTARAGRDGDAIIFISPREKRMLHSIEKATRQKIERMDLPSHSMVNEVRVDRFKQKITDTLANGEDNAFFAEIVESY
;
A
#
# COMPACT_ATOMS: atom_id res chain seq x y z
N THR A 1 5.69 -8.54 -9.10
CA THR A 1 5.66 -9.93 -8.58
C THR A 1 5.64 -10.97 -9.72
N ALA A 2 4.75 -10.88 -10.73
CA ALA A 2 4.64 -11.89 -11.78
C ALA A 2 5.96 -12.15 -12.54
N ALA A 3 6.76 -11.10 -12.74
CA ALA A 3 8.03 -11.15 -13.46
C ALA A 3 9.05 -12.13 -12.85
N PHE A 4 9.05 -12.29 -11.54
CA PHE A 4 9.90 -13.26 -10.87
C PHE A 4 9.14 -14.53 -10.45
N ALA A 5 7.89 -14.44 -10.05
CA ALA A 5 7.15 -15.58 -9.53
C ALA A 5 6.89 -16.66 -10.61
N LEU A 6 6.53 -16.27 -11.83
CA LEU A 6 6.21 -17.23 -12.90
C LEU A 6 7.42 -18.07 -13.33
N PRO A 7 8.60 -17.50 -13.68
CA PRO A 7 9.76 -18.30 -14.04
C PRO A 7 10.27 -19.14 -12.86
N LEU A 8 10.23 -18.64 -11.62
CA LEU A 8 10.65 -19.41 -10.46
C LEU A 8 9.74 -20.60 -10.19
N LEU A 9 8.41 -20.44 -10.34
CA LEU A 9 7.45 -21.55 -10.21
C LEU A 9 7.64 -22.61 -11.31
N SER A 10 8.07 -22.21 -12.51
CA SER A 10 8.31 -23.14 -13.62
C SER A 10 9.51 -24.06 -13.37
N ASN A 11 10.49 -23.61 -12.60
CA ASN A 11 11.70 -24.37 -12.28
C ASN A 11 11.63 -25.11 -10.94
N LEU A 12 10.53 -24.94 -10.18
CA LEU A 12 10.39 -25.45 -8.83
C LEU A 12 10.32 -26.97 -8.75
N LYS A 13 11.12 -27.56 -7.86
CA LYS A 13 11.14 -29.01 -7.61
C LYS A 13 10.13 -29.36 -6.50
N ILE A 14 8.88 -29.68 -6.88
CA ILE A 14 7.76 -29.92 -5.94
C ILE A 14 8.01 -31.08 -4.97
N LYS A 15 8.82 -32.08 -5.36
CA LYS A 15 9.15 -33.23 -4.47
C LYS A 15 10.09 -32.83 -3.33
N GLN A 16 10.84 -31.74 -3.48
CA GLN A 16 11.80 -31.24 -2.52
C GLN A 16 11.10 -30.22 -1.60
N ARG A 17 10.66 -30.67 -0.44
CA ARG A 17 9.94 -29.85 0.57
C ARG A 17 10.88 -29.05 1.48
N SER A 18 11.79 -28.32 0.89
CA SER A 18 12.67 -27.35 1.56
C SER A 18 12.63 -26.02 0.80
N PRO A 19 12.96 -24.90 1.43
CA PRO A 19 12.97 -23.60 0.78
C PRO A 19 13.94 -23.58 -0.40
N GLN A 20 13.42 -23.39 -1.60
CA GLN A 20 14.17 -23.22 -2.84
C GLN A 20 14.20 -21.77 -3.28
N ILE A 21 13.21 -20.99 -2.83
CA ILE A 21 13.05 -19.57 -3.15
C ILE A 21 12.86 -18.81 -1.85
N LEU A 22 13.68 -17.76 -1.67
CA LEU A 22 13.50 -16.75 -0.63
C LEU A 22 13.20 -15.41 -1.28
N VAL A 23 12.12 -14.75 -0.87
CA VAL A 23 11.78 -13.39 -1.30
C VAL A 23 11.83 -12.49 -0.08
N LEU A 24 12.69 -11.48 -0.08
CA LEU A 24 12.74 -10.45 0.93
C LEU A 24 11.94 -9.22 0.45
N THR A 25 11.09 -8.71 1.34
CA THR A 25 10.22 -7.56 1.09
C THR A 25 10.30 -6.56 2.25
N PRO A 26 10.15 -5.24 2.01
CA PRO A 26 10.27 -4.23 3.07
C PRO A 26 9.14 -4.29 4.10
N THR A 27 7.95 -4.78 3.72
CA THR A 27 6.77 -4.72 4.58
C THR A 27 6.05 -6.06 4.69
N ARG A 28 5.29 -6.22 5.78
CA ARG A 28 4.45 -7.39 6.06
C ARG A 28 3.36 -7.53 5.00
N GLU A 29 2.75 -6.41 4.65
CA GLU A 29 1.67 -6.32 3.66
C GLU A 29 2.15 -6.81 2.29
N LEU A 30 3.36 -6.40 1.87
CA LEU A 30 3.95 -6.86 0.62
C LEU A 30 4.31 -8.36 0.69
N ALA A 31 4.83 -8.84 1.83
CA ALA A 31 5.11 -10.28 2.01
C ALA A 31 3.85 -11.12 1.84
N ILE A 32 2.72 -10.68 2.40
CA ILE A 32 1.42 -11.35 2.25
C ILE A 32 0.99 -11.32 0.78
N GLN A 33 1.02 -10.16 0.12
CA GLN A 33 0.60 -10.01 -1.28
C GLN A 33 1.45 -10.84 -2.24
N VAL A 34 2.76 -10.85 -2.04
CA VAL A 34 3.66 -11.68 -2.85
C VAL A 34 3.34 -13.16 -2.63
N SER A 35 3.07 -13.58 -1.39
CA SER A 35 2.68 -14.97 -1.09
C SER A 35 1.35 -15.34 -1.71
N GLU A 36 0.34 -14.47 -1.65
CA GLU A 36 -0.95 -14.66 -2.30
C GLU A 36 -0.81 -14.75 -3.83
N ALA A 37 0.03 -13.92 -4.43
CA ALA A 37 0.32 -13.96 -5.86
C ALA A 37 0.96 -15.28 -6.27
N PHE A 38 1.99 -15.75 -5.54
CA PHE A 38 2.58 -17.07 -5.76
C PHE A 38 1.55 -18.18 -5.65
N GLN A 39 0.70 -18.14 -4.63
CA GLN A 39 -0.35 -19.16 -4.43
C GLN A 39 -1.36 -19.17 -5.58
N LYS A 40 -1.77 -17.99 -6.05
CA LYS A 40 -2.63 -17.84 -7.21
C LYS A 40 -2.02 -18.42 -8.48
N TYR A 41 -0.74 -18.10 -8.74
CA TYR A 41 -0.04 -18.62 -9.93
C TYR A 41 0.23 -20.12 -9.84
N ALA A 42 0.51 -20.63 -8.65
CA ALA A 42 0.75 -22.05 -8.38
C ALA A 42 -0.54 -22.87 -8.23
N GLY A 43 -1.73 -22.33 -8.50
CA GLY A 43 -3.01 -22.98 -8.25
C GLY A 43 -3.20 -24.35 -8.91
N LYS A 44 -2.42 -24.68 -9.96
CA LYS A 44 -2.39 -26.00 -10.60
C LYS A 44 -1.22 -26.89 -10.18
N LEU A 45 -0.28 -26.38 -9.36
CA LEU A 45 0.87 -27.14 -8.86
C LEU A 45 0.48 -27.90 -7.59
N LYS A 46 0.08 -29.16 -7.71
CA LYS A 46 -0.28 -30.01 -6.57
C LYS A 46 0.91 -30.19 -5.64
N GLY A 47 0.69 -29.93 -4.35
CA GLY A 47 1.73 -30.06 -3.32
C GLY A 47 2.61 -28.82 -3.13
N PHE A 48 2.34 -27.71 -3.80
CA PHE A 48 3.03 -26.45 -3.58
C PHE A 48 2.71 -25.87 -2.20
N HIS A 49 3.76 -25.43 -1.49
CA HIS A 49 3.64 -24.78 -0.19
C HIS A 49 4.50 -23.53 -0.14
N ILE A 50 3.93 -22.44 0.38
CA ILE A 50 4.57 -21.14 0.60
C ILE A 50 4.23 -20.63 1.99
N VAL A 51 5.13 -19.93 2.61
CA VAL A 51 4.88 -19.28 3.91
C VAL A 51 5.34 -17.82 3.89
N PRO A 52 4.47 -16.88 4.30
CA PRO A 52 4.87 -15.53 4.61
C PRO A 52 5.44 -15.46 6.04
N ILE A 53 6.60 -14.81 6.21
CA ILE A 53 7.33 -14.66 7.48
C ILE A 53 7.57 -13.19 7.76
N TYR A 54 6.90 -12.65 8.78
CA TYR A 54 6.98 -11.24 9.13
C TYR A 54 6.79 -11.00 10.62
N GLY A 55 7.26 -9.87 11.11
CA GLY A 55 7.14 -9.50 12.50
C GLY A 55 5.70 -9.19 12.94
N GLY A 56 5.40 -9.36 14.23
CA GLY A 56 4.06 -9.11 14.81
C GLY A 56 3.07 -10.27 14.70
N GLN A 57 3.40 -11.33 13.97
CA GLN A 57 2.68 -12.60 14.00
C GLN A 57 3.31 -13.55 15.04
N ASP A 58 2.49 -14.43 15.65
CA ASP A 58 2.99 -15.45 16.58
C ASP A 58 3.95 -16.40 15.86
N TYR A 59 5.12 -16.60 16.42
CA TYR A 59 6.15 -17.52 15.92
C TYR A 59 5.63 -18.95 15.74
N ARG A 60 4.74 -19.43 16.64
CA ARG A 60 4.20 -20.80 16.57
C ARG A 60 3.48 -21.08 15.26
N VAL A 61 2.83 -20.09 14.68
CA VAL A 61 2.15 -20.23 13.39
C VAL A 61 3.19 -20.41 12.27
N GLN A 62 4.25 -19.61 12.30
CA GLN A 62 5.33 -19.65 11.32
C GLN A 62 6.15 -20.95 11.45
N PHE A 63 6.49 -21.38 12.67
CA PHE A 63 7.18 -22.67 12.92
C PHE A 63 6.38 -23.85 12.36
N ARG A 64 5.08 -23.95 12.68
CA ARG A 64 4.23 -25.05 12.17
C ARG A 64 4.16 -25.08 10.64
N ALA A 65 4.19 -23.94 9.99
CA ALA A 65 4.18 -23.87 8.54
C ALA A 65 5.52 -24.32 7.94
N LEU A 66 6.64 -23.92 8.54
CA LEU A 66 7.99 -24.34 8.15
C LEU A 66 8.20 -25.85 8.35
N ASP A 67 7.79 -26.39 9.50
CA ASP A 67 7.92 -27.82 9.84
C ASP A 67 7.17 -28.74 8.86
N ARG A 68 6.07 -28.28 8.24
CA ARG A 68 5.36 -29.01 7.21
C ARG A 68 6.13 -29.12 5.89
N GLY A 69 7.21 -28.36 5.77
CA GLY A 69 8.01 -28.22 4.55
C GLY A 69 7.38 -27.24 3.57
N VAL A 70 8.17 -26.26 3.16
CA VAL A 70 7.76 -25.19 2.23
C VAL A 70 8.77 -25.08 1.09
N HIS A 71 8.31 -24.65 -0.07
CA HIS A 71 9.14 -24.44 -1.26
C HIS A 71 9.57 -23.00 -1.40
N VAL A 72 8.72 -22.08 -0.95
CA VAL A 72 8.92 -20.64 -1.03
C VAL A 72 8.74 -20.02 0.34
N VAL A 73 9.68 -19.19 0.72
CA VAL A 73 9.60 -18.30 1.89
C VAL A 73 9.54 -16.87 1.38
N VAL A 74 8.55 -16.11 1.83
CA VAL A 74 8.47 -14.67 1.57
C VAL A 74 8.49 -13.95 2.90
N GLY A 75 9.39 -13.00 3.11
CA GLY A 75 9.45 -12.40 4.43
C GLY A 75 10.08 -11.02 4.51
N THR A 76 9.91 -10.40 5.67
CA THR A 76 10.64 -9.17 6.02
C THR A 76 12.01 -9.54 6.57
N PRO A 77 13.09 -8.77 6.24
CA PRO A 77 14.47 -9.14 6.56
C PRO A 77 14.69 -9.54 8.02
N GLY A 78 14.34 -8.69 8.98
CA GLY A 78 14.56 -8.96 10.40
C GLY A 78 13.88 -10.24 10.92
N ARG A 79 12.66 -10.59 10.45
CA ARG A 79 12.00 -11.83 10.89
C ARG A 79 12.59 -13.07 10.22
N VAL A 80 13.02 -12.96 8.96
CA VAL A 80 13.74 -14.05 8.27
C VAL A 80 15.07 -14.32 8.98
N MET A 81 15.84 -13.28 9.29
CA MET A 81 17.07 -13.36 10.07
C MET A 81 16.86 -14.05 11.43
N ASP A 82 15.78 -13.70 12.15
CA ASP A 82 15.42 -14.36 13.42
C ASP A 82 15.18 -15.87 13.28
N HIS A 83 14.48 -16.28 12.20
CA HIS A 83 14.24 -17.69 11.94
C HIS A 83 15.52 -18.43 11.51
N MET A 84 16.39 -17.78 10.75
CA MET A 84 17.70 -18.34 10.38
C MET A 84 18.57 -18.54 11.60
N ARG A 85 18.67 -17.53 12.50
CA ARG A 85 19.42 -17.63 13.78
C ARG A 85 18.91 -18.73 14.70
N LYS A 86 17.59 -19.00 14.67
CA LYS A 86 16.97 -20.08 15.43
C LYS A 86 17.05 -21.45 14.76
N GLY A 87 17.62 -21.53 13.56
CA GLY A 87 17.70 -22.77 12.79
C GLY A 87 16.36 -23.32 12.30
N SER A 88 15.30 -22.52 12.36
CA SER A 88 13.95 -22.93 11.93
C SER A 88 13.72 -22.76 10.41
N ILE A 89 14.59 -22.06 9.72
CA ILE A 89 14.69 -22.02 8.26
C ILE A 89 16.04 -22.57 7.89
N ASN A 90 16.05 -23.63 7.07
CA ASN A 90 17.23 -24.15 6.41
C ASN A 90 17.19 -23.72 4.95
N LEU A 91 18.22 -23.03 4.48
CA LEU A 91 18.35 -22.50 3.13
C LEU A 91 19.42 -23.26 2.30
N ASP A 92 19.90 -24.43 2.74
CA ASP A 92 20.93 -25.21 2.03
C ASP A 92 20.54 -25.58 0.59
N ASN A 93 19.25 -25.63 0.31
CA ASN A 93 18.71 -25.92 -1.01
C ASN A 93 18.16 -24.67 -1.73
N LEU A 94 18.61 -23.48 -1.34
CA LEU A 94 18.16 -22.24 -1.96
C LEU A 94 18.69 -22.15 -3.40
N GLU A 95 17.78 -22.00 -4.35
CA GLU A 95 18.09 -21.81 -5.77
C GLU A 95 18.00 -20.32 -6.19
N CYS A 96 17.12 -19.56 -5.54
CA CYS A 96 16.97 -18.15 -5.86
C CYS A 96 16.61 -17.29 -4.64
N LEU A 97 17.30 -16.16 -4.52
CA LEU A 97 16.94 -15.05 -3.64
C LEU A 97 16.36 -13.91 -4.48
N VAL A 98 15.21 -13.38 -4.07
CA VAL A 98 14.61 -12.18 -4.66
C VAL A 98 14.60 -11.06 -3.61
N LEU A 99 15.15 -9.91 -3.96
CA LEU A 99 15.02 -8.67 -3.20
C LEU A 99 13.97 -7.80 -3.91
N ASP A 100 12.77 -7.70 -3.35
CA ASP A 100 11.68 -6.92 -3.94
C ASP A 100 11.51 -5.58 -3.20
N GLU A 101 11.35 -4.49 -3.94
CA GLU A 101 11.38 -3.11 -3.43
C GLU A 101 12.66 -2.81 -2.60
N ALA A 102 13.85 -3.10 -3.17
CA ALA A 102 15.12 -2.98 -2.47
C ALA A 102 15.41 -1.54 -1.99
N ASP A 103 15.05 -0.52 -2.76
CA ASP A 103 15.13 0.89 -2.37
C ASP A 103 14.28 1.20 -1.14
N GLU A 104 13.12 0.59 -1.01
CA GLU A 104 12.28 0.73 0.16
C GLU A 104 12.87 0.01 1.40
N MET A 105 13.50 -1.15 1.22
CA MET A 105 14.25 -1.80 2.32
C MET A 105 15.37 -0.90 2.84
N LEU A 106 16.08 -0.20 1.94
CA LEU A 106 17.09 0.80 2.31
C LEU A 106 16.49 1.95 3.14
N ARG A 107 15.38 2.52 2.67
CA ARG A 107 14.70 3.63 3.38
C ARG A 107 14.19 3.24 4.76
N MET A 108 13.84 1.98 4.95
CA MET A 108 13.39 1.45 6.24
C MET A 108 14.54 1.02 7.16
N GLY A 109 15.79 1.13 6.71
CA GLY A 109 16.97 0.76 7.48
C GLY A 109 17.24 -0.73 7.57
N PHE A 110 16.69 -1.54 6.65
CA PHE A 110 16.88 -3.00 6.62
C PHE A 110 18.10 -3.45 5.85
N ILE A 111 18.95 -2.53 5.43
CA ILE A 111 20.12 -2.89 4.59
C ILE A 111 21.06 -3.84 5.32
N ASP A 112 21.37 -3.57 6.57
CA ASP A 112 22.26 -4.42 7.37
C ASP A 112 21.66 -5.83 7.56
N ASP A 113 20.33 -5.92 7.76
CA ASP A 113 19.63 -7.20 7.85
C ASP A 113 19.68 -7.97 6.52
N VAL A 114 19.52 -7.25 5.39
CA VAL A 114 19.61 -7.85 4.04
C VAL A 114 21.03 -8.34 3.76
N GLU A 115 22.07 -7.52 4.04
CA GLU A 115 23.46 -7.91 3.88
C GLU A 115 23.79 -9.13 4.74
N TRP A 116 23.33 -9.16 5.99
CA TRP A 116 23.50 -10.31 6.87
C TRP A 116 22.88 -11.59 6.29
N VAL A 117 21.66 -11.52 5.73
CA VAL A 117 21.02 -12.68 5.08
C VAL A 117 21.83 -13.14 3.87
N LEU A 118 22.28 -12.20 3.03
CA LEU A 118 23.12 -12.48 1.84
C LEU A 118 24.43 -13.21 2.20
N GLU A 119 25.02 -12.90 3.36
CA GLU A 119 26.24 -13.54 3.86
C GLU A 119 26.02 -14.97 4.40
N GLN A 120 24.79 -15.32 4.79
CA GLN A 120 24.47 -16.62 5.41
C GLN A 120 23.88 -17.65 4.44
N ILE A 121 23.50 -17.25 3.23
CA ILE A 121 22.93 -18.17 2.23
C ILE A 121 24.03 -18.87 1.42
N PRO A 122 23.74 -20.05 0.81
CA PRO A 122 24.71 -20.75 -0.03
C PRO A 122 25.23 -19.88 -1.17
N THR A 123 26.50 -20.05 -1.53
CA THR A 123 27.12 -19.27 -2.62
C THR A 123 26.58 -19.59 -4.01
N GLU A 124 26.08 -20.80 -4.22
CA GLU A 124 25.49 -21.25 -5.49
C GLU A 124 23.99 -21.00 -5.51
N HIS A 125 23.59 -19.76 -5.81
CA HIS A 125 22.19 -19.38 -6.02
C HIS A 125 22.10 -18.21 -7.00
N GLN A 126 20.93 -17.99 -7.57
CA GLN A 126 20.65 -16.79 -8.34
C GLN A 126 20.11 -15.69 -7.40
N THR A 127 20.64 -14.47 -7.52
CA THR A 127 20.03 -13.29 -6.87
C THR A 127 19.34 -12.41 -7.92
N ALA A 128 18.07 -12.08 -7.68
CA ALA A 128 17.29 -11.14 -8.49
C ALA A 128 16.90 -9.92 -7.64
N LEU A 129 17.31 -8.73 -8.06
CA LEU A 129 17.03 -7.47 -7.36
C LEU A 129 16.02 -6.65 -8.15
N PHE A 130 14.88 -6.34 -7.52
CA PHE A 130 13.84 -5.49 -8.05
C PHE A 130 13.76 -4.20 -7.23
N SER A 131 13.83 -3.07 -7.91
CA SER A 131 13.82 -1.75 -7.29
C SER A 131 13.26 -0.71 -8.25
N ALA A 132 12.49 0.23 -7.75
CA ALA A 132 12.00 1.35 -8.56
C ALA A 132 13.13 2.34 -8.84
N THR A 133 14.05 2.49 -7.90
CA THR A 133 15.21 3.38 -7.99
C THR A 133 16.51 2.63 -7.70
N MET A 134 17.65 3.18 -8.15
CA MET A 134 18.95 2.59 -7.95
C MET A 134 19.89 3.58 -7.21
N PRO A 135 19.64 3.88 -5.92
CA PRO A 135 20.55 4.71 -5.14
C PRO A 135 21.91 4.03 -4.97
N LYS A 136 22.94 4.82 -4.68
CA LYS A 136 24.33 4.33 -4.60
C LYS A 136 24.52 3.10 -3.69
N GLN A 137 23.78 3.03 -2.58
CA GLN A 137 23.85 1.91 -1.65
C GLN A 137 23.26 0.63 -2.26
N ILE A 138 22.14 0.70 -2.96
CA ILE A 138 21.55 -0.46 -3.66
C ILE A 138 22.46 -0.91 -4.80
N ALA A 139 23.03 0.03 -5.55
CA ALA A 139 24.02 -0.28 -6.59
C ALA A 139 25.28 -0.96 -6.00
N LYS A 140 25.69 -0.58 -4.78
CA LYS A 140 26.82 -1.24 -4.07
C LYS A 140 26.44 -2.69 -3.72
N ILE A 141 25.26 -2.94 -3.15
CA ILE A 141 24.77 -4.30 -2.84
C ILE A 141 24.71 -5.14 -4.12
N ALA A 142 24.13 -4.61 -5.19
CA ALA A 142 24.08 -5.32 -6.46
C ALA A 142 25.48 -5.69 -6.96
N LYS A 143 26.47 -4.78 -6.88
CA LYS A 143 27.83 -5.04 -7.28
C LYS A 143 28.56 -6.05 -6.38
N GLN A 144 28.25 -6.07 -5.10
CA GLN A 144 28.93 -6.91 -4.10
C GLN A 144 28.41 -8.35 -4.07
N TYR A 145 27.09 -8.53 -4.20
CA TYR A 145 26.41 -9.81 -3.95
C TYR A 145 25.80 -10.46 -5.20
N LEU A 146 25.68 -9.75 -6.32
CA LEU A 146 25.23 -10.34 -7.57
C LEU A 146 26.43 -10.69 -8.46
N ASN A 147 26.42 -11.87 -9.05
CA ASN A 147 27.48 -12.34 -9.95
C ASN A 147 27.09 -11.98 -11.39
N ASP A 148 27.87 -11.08 -12.01
CA ASP A 148 27.67 -10.59 -13.40
C ASP A 148 26.18 -10.31 -13.76
N PRO A 149 25.49 -9.43 -13.00
CA PRO A 149 24.06 -9.26 -13.16
C PRO A 149 23.70 -8.55 -14.46
N ALA A 150 22.73 -9.07 -15.17
CA ALA A 150 22.10 -8.37 -16.28
C ALA A 150 21.24 -7.22 -15.74
N LEU A 151 21.55 -5.98 -16.14
CA LEU A 151 20.74 -4.82 -15.80
C LEU A 151 19.60 -4.64 -16.80
N ILE A 152 18.36 -4.95 -16.36
CA ILE A 152 17.16 -4.75 -17.15
C ILE A 152 16.47 -3.47 -16.66
N LYS A 153 16.61 -2.39 -17.42
CA LYS A 153 15.97 -1.13 -17.13
C LYS A 153 14.72 -0.95 -18.00
N ILE A 154 13.56 -1.03 -17.37
CA ILE A 154 12.31 -0.66 -18.00
C ILE A 154 12.26 0.88 -18.00
N GLN A 155 12.27 1.49 -19.19
CA GLN A 155 12.01 2.92 -19.26
C GLN A 155 10.53 3.13 -18.99
N ASP A 156 10.21 3.56 -17.77
CA ASP A 156 8.88 4.02 -17.48
C ASP A 156 8.58 5.26 -18.37
N LYS A 157 7.81 5.04 -19.40
CA LYS A 157 6.78 6.02 -19.67
C LYS A 157 5.88 5.91 -18.45
N SER A 158 5.82 6.96 -17.65
CA SER A 158 5.17 7.02 -16.33
C SER A 158 3.68 6.63 -16.37
N ALA A 159 3.39 5.40 -16.81
CA ALA A 159 2.05 4.90 -17.06
C ALA A 159 1.13 5.04 -15.83
N THR A 160 1.67 4.90 -14.64
CA THR A 160 0.91 5.09 -13.40
C THR A 160 0.66 6.57 -13.10
N VAL A 161 1.57 7.46 -13.49
CA VAL A 161 1.42 8.91 -13.28
C VAL A 161 0.45 9.48 -14.32
N ASP A 162 0.48 8.93 -15.56
CA ASP A 162 -0.35 9.42 -16.68
C ASP A 162 -1.85 9.10 -16.49
N THR A 163 -2.19 8.08 -15.72
CA THR A 163 -3.59 7.70 -15.43
C THR A 163 -4.14 8.33 -14.16
N VAL A 164 -3.32 9.10 -13.43
CA VAL A 164 -3.74 9.79 -12.21
C VAL A 164 -3.94 11.28 -12.51
N ARG A 165 -5.16 11.75 -12.34
CA ARG A 165 -5.45 13.18 -12.35
C ARG A 165 -4.88 13.84 -11.11
N GLN A 166 -3.94 14.78 -11.28
CA GLN A 166 -3.23 15.39 -10.15
C GLN A 166 -3.68 16.84 -9.95
N ARG A 167 -4.10 17.14 -8.72
CA ARG A 167 -4.58 18.49 -8.34
C ARG A 167 -3.91 18.95 -7.05
N TYR A 168 -3.71 20.26 -6.90
CA TYR A 168 -3.28 20.81 -5.62
C TYR A 168 -4.23 21.90 -5.12
N TRP A 169 -4.44 21.91 -3.80
CA TRP A 169 -5.06 23.02 -3.12
C TRP A 169 -4.03 23.84 -2.37
N MET A 170 -4.05 25.17 -2.60
CA MET A 170 -3.19 26.08 -1.86
C MET A 170 -3.80 26.37 -0.50
N VAL A 171 -3.12 25.94 0.57
CA VAL A 171 -3.57 26.15 1.95
C VAL A 171 -3.51 27.65 2.27
N SER A 172 -4.66 28.27 2.39
CA SER A 172 -4.81 29.70 2.70
C SER A 172 -6.09 29.96 3.48
N GLY A 173 -5.98 30.55 4.66
CA GLY A 173 -7.10 31.07 5.43
C GLY A 173 -8.09 30.05 6.02
N MET A 174 -8.14 28.82 5.51
CA MET A 174 -9.02 27.75 5.98
C MET A 174 -8.22 26.62 6.63
N HIS A 175 -8.80 26.00 7.65
CA HIS A 175 -8.19 24.83 8.28
C HIS A 175 -8.20 23.63 7.32
N LYS A 176 -7.07 22.89 7.23
CA LYS A 176 -6.91 21.73 6.33
C LYS A 176 -8.04 20.68 6.48
N LEU A 177 -8.52 20.45 7.71
CA LEU A 177 -9.60 19.51 7.98
C LEU A 177 -10.93 19.97 7.34
N ASP A 178 -11.25 21.25 7.39
CA ASP A 178 -12.47 21.77 6.79
C ASP A 178 -12.42 21.72 5.26
N ALA A 179 -11.24 22.00 4.70
CA ALA A 179 -11.00 21.82 3.27
C ALA A 179 -11.15 20.34 2.85
N LEU A 180 -10.55 19.43 3.62
CA LEU A 180 -10.70 17.98 3.38
C LEU A 180 -12.16 17.57 3.43
N THR A 181 -12.91 17.97 4.45
CA THR A 181 -14.33 17.63 4.59
C THR A 181 -15.15 18.09 3.38
N ARG A 182 -14.93 19.31 2.89
CA ARG A 182 -15.64 19.81 1.70
C ARG A 182 -15.34 19.00 0.45
N ILE A 183 -14.07 18.61 0.26
CA ILE A 183 -13.67 17.75 -0.86
C ILE A 183 -14.38 16.40 -0.75
N LEU A 184 -14.36 15.76 0.41
CA LEU A 184 -14.98 14.46 0.67
C LEU A 184 -16.50 14.47 0.46
N GLU A 185 -17.15 15.63 0.67
CA GLU A 185 -18.59 15.75 0.48
C GLU A 185 -19.01 15.89 -0.98
N VAL A 186 -18.17 16.47 -1.82
CA VAL A 186 -18.50 16.80 -3.21
C VAL A 186 -17.95 15.81 -4.23
N GLU A 187 -16.74 15.30 -3.99
CA GLU A 187 -16.10 14.35 -4.91
C GLU A 187 -16.84 13.00 -4.90
N ASP A 188 -16.97 12.41 -6.07
CA ASP A 188 -17.48 11.04 -6.21
C ASP A 188 -16.33 10.06 -5.93
N THR A 189 -16.37 9.46 -4.76
CA THR A 189 -15.26 8.65 -4.26
C THR A 189 -15.71 7.22 -3.94
N ASP A 190 -14.87 6.22 -4.28
CA ASP A 190 -15.05 4.85 -3.81
C ASP A 190 -14.23 4.64 -2.52
N GLY A 191 -12.93 4.36 -2.62
CA GLY A 191 -12.03 4.28 -1.47
C GLY A 191 -11.04 5.45 -1.47
N ILE A 192 -10.71 5.98 -0.30
CA ILE A 192 -9.82 7.13 -0.14
C ILE A 192 -8.65 6.78 0.77
N LEU A 193 -7.44 7.08 0.32
CA LEU A 193 -6.23 6.99 1.13
C LEU A 193 -5.68 8.39 1.42
N VAL A 194 -5.66 8.76 2.68
CA VAL A 194 -5.15 10.06 3.15
C VAL A 194 -3.79 9.88 3.78
N PHE A 195 -2.78 10.58 3.29
CA PHE A 195 -1.44 10.55 3.84
C PHE A 195 -1.22 11.69 4.85
N ALA A 196 -0.91 11.31 6.09
CA ALA A 196 -0.52 12.21 7.16
C ALA A 196 0.92 11.92 7.62
N ARG A 197 1.63 12.97 8.06
CA ARG A 197 3.07 12.89 8.36
C ARG A 197 3.41 12.04 9.57
N THR A 198 2.57 12.04 10.60
CA THR A 198 2.85 11.39 11.89
C THR A 198 1.76 10.41 12.28
N LYS A 199 2.11 9.40 13.09
CA LYS A 199 1.18 8.43 13.65
C LYS A 199 0.05 9.13 14.44
N ILE A 200 0.42 10.12 15.27
CA ILE A 200 -0.54 10.88 16.07
C ILE A 200 -1.54 11.60 15.17
N MET A 201 -1.05 12.24 14.09
CA MET A 201 -1.92 12.95 13.15
C MET A 201 -2.88 11.98 12.45
N THR A 202 -2.47 10.75 12.13
CA THR A 202 -3.38 9.76 11.50
C THR A 202 -4.56 9.45 12.41
N THR A 203 -4.32 9.23 13.70
CA THR A 203 -5.38 8.95 14.68
C THR A 203 -6.28 10.17 14.88
N GLN A 204 -5.70 11.33 15.15
CA GLN A 204 -6.48 12.57 15.35
C GLN A 204 -7.35 12.93 14.14
N LEU A 205 -6.82 12.72 12.92
CA LEU A 205 -7.58 13.02 11.71
C LEU A 205 -8.71 12.02 11.49
N ALA A 206 -8.49 10.73 11.78
CA ALA A 206 -9.50 9.69 11.73
C ALA A 206 -10.64 9.98 12.71
N ASP A 207 -10.33 10.26 13.98
CA ASP A 207 -11.32 10.57 15.02
C ASP A 207 -12.16 11.79 14.64
N ARG A 208 -11.53 12.84 14.09
CA ARG A 208 -12.23 14.05 13.66
C ARG A 208 -13.11 13.84 12.43
N LEU A 209 -12.72 12.97 11.51
CA LEU A 209 -13.55 12.62 10.35
C LEU A 209 -14.72 11.73 10.78
N GLU A 210 -14.48 10.76 11.68
CA GLU A 210 -15.54 9.93 12.24
C GLU A 210 -16.59 10.76 12.99
N ALA A 211 -16.16 11.73 13.80
CA ALA A 211 -17.04 12.69 14.48
C ALA A 211 -17.86 13.56 13.51
N ARG A 212 -17.46 13.65 12.24
CA ARG A 212 -18.18 14.34 11.16
C ARG A 212 -19.04 13.38 10.32
N GLY A 213 -19.14 12.12 10.72
CA GLY A 213 -19.98 11.11 10.07
C GLY A 213 -19.31 10.35 8.91
N PHE A 214 -18.01 10.47 8.71
CA PHE A 214 -17.29 9.71 7.70
C PHE A 214 -16.81 8.35 8.24
N ALA A 215 -16.93 7.29 7.44
CA ALA A 215 -16.36 5.99 7.77
C ALA A 215 -14.83 6.04 7.58
N ALA A 216 -14.12 6.53 8.59
CA ALA A 216 -12.69 6.79 8.56
C ALA A 216 -11.94 6.03 9.66
N GLN A 217 -10.80 5.43 9.35
CA GLN A 217 -9.91 4.79 10.34
C GLN A 217 -8.44 5.12 10.07
N ALA A 218 -7.65 5.14 11.15
CA ALA A 218 -6.20 5.31 11.05
C ALA A 218 -5.50 3.99 10.71
N LEU A 219 -4.34 4.09 10.03
CA LEU A 219 -3.40 2.99 9.83
C LEU A 219 -1.99 3.49 10.12
N ASN A 220 -1.38 3.02 11.20
CA ASN A 220 -0.03 3.41 11.59
C ASN A 220 0.73 2.26 12.26
N GLY A 221 2.02 2.47 12.53
CA GLY A 221 2.91 1.44 13.04
C GLY A 221 2.65 0.99 14.48
N ASP A 222 1.86 1.74 15.25
CA ASP A 222 1.56 1.42 16.67
C ASP A 222 0.37 0.46 16.79
N MET A 223 -0.36 0.22 15.70
CA MET A 223 -1.49 -0.69 15.68
C MET A 223 -1.03 -2.16 15.72
N PRO A 224 -1.70 -3.01 16.52
CA PRO A 224 -1.52 -4.45 16.45
C PRO A 224 -1.77 -5.00 15.05
N GLN A 225 -1.04 -6.03 14.64
CA GLN A 225 -1.09 -6.56 13.27
C GLN A 225 -2.49 -7.04 12.87
N ASN A 226 -3.18 -7.75 13.76
CA ASN A 226 -4.55 -8.20 13.53
C ASN A 226 -5.53 -7.05 13.26
N LEU A 227 -5.36 -5.92 13.95
CA LEU A 227 -6.19 -4.74 13.74
C LEU A 227 -5.87 -4.07 12.40
N ARG A 228 -4.58 -4.02 12.02
CA ARG A 228 -4.16 -3.50 10.70
C ARG A 228 -4.80 -4.31 9.56
N GLU A 229 -4.70 -5.62 9.61
CA GLU A 229 -5.29 -6.53 8.62
C GLU A 229 -6.81 -6.37 8.55
N THR A 230 -7.47 -6.29 9.70
CA THR A 230 -8.92 -6.04 9.79
C THR A 230 -9.30 -4.70 9.15
N THR A 231 -8.54 -3.64 9.43
CA THR A 231 -8.79 -2.30 8.87
C THR A 231 -8.61 -2.28 7.35
N VAL A 232 -7.55 -2.89 6.84
CA VAL A 232 -7.33 -3.00 5.39
C VAL A 232 -8.44 -3.83 4.72
N ASN A 233 -8.88 -4.92 5.35
CA ASN A 233 -9.98 -5.73 4.83
C ASN A 233 -11.32 -4.99 4.84
N LYS A 234 -11.59 -4.14 5.83
CA LYS A 234 -12.76 -3.25 5.84
C LYS A 234 -12.72 -2.28 4.66
N LEU A 235 -11.55 -1.69 4.36
CA LEU A 235 -11.38 -0.82 3.20
C LEU A 235 -11.60 -1.60 1.90
N LYS A 236 -11.02 -2.81 1.76
CA LYS A 236 -11.21 -3.67 0.58
C LYS A 236 -12.68 -4.04 0.34
N SER A 237 -13.44 -4.28 1.40
CA SER A 237 -14.84 -4.72 1.34
C SER A 237 -15.87 -3.59 1.29
N GLY A 238 -15.46 -2.33 1.31
CA GLY A 238 -16.38 -1.18 1.32
C GLY A 238 -17.06 -0.90 2.65
N LYS A 239 -16.62 -1.54 3.74
CA LYS A 239 -17.08 -1.23 5.11
C LYS A 239 -16.35 -0.04 5.74
N LEU A 240 -15.32 0.43 5.10
CA LEU A 240 -14.54 1.61 5.44
C LEU A 240 -14.29 2.37 4.15
N ASP A 241 -14.50 3.68 4.14
CA ASP A 241 -14.31 4.50 2.94
C ASP A 241 -13.00 5.27 2.97
N ILE A 242 -12.54 5.67 4.14
CA ILE A 242 -11.36 6.54 4.28
C ILE A 242 -10.33 5.87 5.19
N LEU A 243 -9.14 5.67 4.66
CA LEU A 243 -7.99 5.22 5.43
C LEU A 243 -6.98 6.35 5.56
N ILE A 244 -6.62 6.72 6.79
CA ILE A 244 -5.60 7.72 7.07
C ILE A 244 -4.32 7.01 7.49
N ALA A 245 -3.25 7.17 6.71
CA ALA A 245 -2.03 6.41 6.92
C ALA A 245 -0.76 7.27 6.91
N THR A 246 0.29 6.77 7.56
CA THR A 246 1.66 7.23 7.33
C THR A 246 2.25 6.53 6.11
N ASP A 247 3.31 7.09 5.52
CA ASP A 247 4.02 6.46 4.39
C ASP A 247 4.40 5.01 4.69
N VAL A 248 5.00 4.77 5.84
CA VAL A 248 5.44 3.42 6.27
C VAL A 248 4.27 2.45 6.36
N ALA A 249 3.14 2.88 6.91
CA ALA A 249 1.97 2.02 7.08
C ALA A 249 1.21 1.77 5.78
N ALA A 250 1.24 2.70 4.84
CA ALA A 250 0.60 2.56 3.53
C ALA A 250 1.44 1.80 2.50
N ARG A 251 2.71 1.54 2.82
CA ARG A 251 3.57 0.72 1.94
C ARG A 251 3.01 -0.69 1.78
N GLY A 252 3.09 -1.19 0.57
CA GLY A 252 2.55 -2.51 0.27
C GLY A 252 1.01 -2.60 0.25
N LEU A 253 0.26 -1.53 0.54
CA LEU A 253 -1.18 -1.55 0.38
C LEU A 253 -1.58 -1.73 -1.08
N ASP A 254 -2.34 -2.81 -1.33
CA ASP A 254 -2.97 -3.07 -2.61
C ASP A 254 -4.49 -3.20 -2.41
N VAL A 255 -5.18 -2.11 -2.65
CA VAL A 255 -6.63 -2.01 -2.52
C VAL A 255 -7.18 -1.41 -3.82
N PRO A 256 -7.69 -2.24 -4.73
CA PRO A 256 -8.10 -1.80 -6.07
C PRO A 256 -9.19 -0.73 -6.09
N ARG A 257 -10.00 -0.63 -5.02
CA ARG A 257 -11.07 0.36 -4.94
C ARG A 257 -10.61 1.77 -4.55
N ILE A 258 -9.32 1.99 -4.24
CA ILE A 258 -8.84 3.34 -3.94
C ILE A 258 -8.93 4.20 -5.20
N SER A 259 -9.92 5.08 -5.22
CA SER A 259 -10.16 6.06 -6.28
C SER A 259 -9.36 7.34 -6.04
N HIS A 260 -9.16 7.73 -4.77
CA HIS A 260 -8.53 8.99 -4.41
C HIS A 260 -7.36 8.80 -3.44
N VAL A 261 -6.27 9.51 -3.72
CA VAL A 261 -5.13 9.68 -2.81
C VAL A 261 -5.03 11.13 -2.40
N ILE A 262 -5.12 11.42 -1.11
CA ILE A 262 -5.03 12.78 -0.58
C ILE A 262 -3.74 12.93 0.22
N ASN A 263 -2.83 13.75 -0.26
CA ASN A 263 -1.64 14.15 0.48
C ASN A 263 -1.99 15.30 1.42
N TYR A 264 -2.53 14.98 2.60
CA TYR A 264 -2.86 15.97 3.64
C TYR A 264 -1.62 16.71 4.12
N ASP A 265 -0.50 16.00 4.20
CA ASP A 265 0.83 16.56 4.39
C ASP A 265 1.73 16.24 3.20
N VAL A 266 2.48 17.27 2.77
CA VAL A 266 3.43 17.17 1.67
C VAL A 266 4.49 16.10 1.99
N PRO A 267 4.82 15.21 1.04
CA PRO A 267 5.88 14.22 1.21
C PRO A 267 7.26 14.88 1.33
N TYR A 268 8.23 14.15 1.88
CA TYR A 268 9.60 14.67 2.06
C TYR A 268 10.39 14.76 0.76
N ASP A 269 10.07 13.92 -0.22
CA ASP A 269 10.71 13.86 -1.53
C ASP A 269 9.72 13.51 -2.65
N THR A 270 10.16 13.66 -3.89
CA THR A 270 9.35 13.47 -5.08
C THR A 270 9.02 12.00 -5.32
N GLU A 271 9.89 11.09 -4.93
CA GLU A 271 9.71 9.65 -5.10
C GLU A 271 8.62 9.14 -4.15
N THR A 272 8.63 9.60 -2.88
CA THR A 272 7.54 9.32 -1.94
C THR A 272 6.19 9.80 -2.49
N TYR A 273 6.14 10.95 -3.19
CA TYR A 273 4.92 11.40 -3.85
C TYR A 273 4.43 10.41 -4.89
N VAL A 274 5.30 9.95 -5.78
CA VAL A 274 4.97 8.97 -6.82
C VAL A 274 4.48 7.66 -6.20
N HIS A 275 5.13 7.16 -5.16
CA HIS A 275 4.73 5.96 -4.42
C HIS A 275 3.37 6.12 -3.73
N ARG A 276 3.04 7.33 -3.23
CA ARG A 276 1.73 7.62 -2.66
C ARG A 276 0.63 7.59 -3.71
N ILE A 277 0.78 8.33 -4.81
CA ILE A 277 -0.24 8.39 -5.86
C ILE A 277 -0.40 7.06 -6.59
N GLY A 278 0.64 6.23 -6.66
CA GLY A 278 0.58 4.85 -7.17
C GLY A 278 -0.27 3.89 -6.29
N ARG A 279 -0.94 4.38 -5.23
CA ARG A 279 -1.94 3.59 -4.51
C ARG A 279 -3.32 3.65 -5.16
N THR A 280 -3.56 4.61 -6.03
CA THR A 280 -4.73 4.68 -6.91
C THR A 280 -4.38 4.34 -8.37
N ALA A 281 -5.31 4.44 -9.29
CA ALA A 281 -5.17 4.14 -10.72
C ALA A 281 -4.61 2.73 -10.99
N ARG A 282 -5.05 1.74 -10.22
CA ARG A 282 -4.62 0.35 -10.37
C ARG A 282 -5.59 -0.47 -11.20
N ALA A 283 -5.07 -1.54 -11.81
CA ALA A 283 -5.86 -2.48 -12.62
C ALA A 283 -6.61 -1.82 -13.79
N GLY A 284 -6.02 -0.79 -14.41
CA GLY A 284 -6.61 -0.09 -15.56
C GLY A 284 -7.73 0.89 -15.23
N ARG A 285 -7.88 1.28 -13.96
CA ARG A 285 -8.81 2.33 -13.52
C ARG A 285 -8.11 3.69 -13.54
N ASP A 286 -8.89 4.74 -13.68
CA ASP A 286 -8.43 6.11 -13.42
C ASP A 286 -8.35 6.39 -11.93
N GLY A 287 -7.55 7.37 -11.53
CA GLY A 287 -7.39 7.76 -10.14
C GLY A 287 -7.22 9.26 -9.98
N ASP A 288 -7.55 9.77 -8.82
CA ASP A 288 -7.35 11.16 -8.44
C ASP A 288 -6.33 11.31 -7.32
N ALA A 289 -5.44 12.28 -7.44
CA ALA A 289 -4.48 12.65 -6.42
C ALA A 289 -4.61 14.14 -6.07
N ILE A 290 -4.82 14.43 -4.81
CA ILE A 290 -4.92 15.80 -4.31
C ILE A 290 -3.80 16.04 -3.30
N ILE A 291 -3.09 17.16 -3.44
CA ILE A 291 -2.04 17.55 -2.49
C ILE A 291 -2.33 18.92 -1.89
N PHE A 292 -2.25 19.02 -0.55
CA PHE A 292 -2.39 20.27 0.17
C PHE A 292 -1.04 20.95 0.30
N ILE A 293 -0.89 22.09 -0.33
CA ILE A 293 0.37 22.84 -0.43
C ILE A 293 0.27 24.15 0.34
N SER A 294 1.13 24.36 1.33
CA SER A 294 1.33 25.67 1.93
C SER A 294 2.22 26.55 1.04
N PRO A 295 2.19 27.90 1.20
CA PRO A 295 3.07 28.79 0.46
C PRO A 295 4.56 28.46 0.57
N ARG A 296 4.98 27.90 1.72
CA ARG A 296 6.37 27.49 1.97
C ARG A 296 6.78 26.23 1.23
N GLU A 297 5.81 25.39 0.84
CA GLU A 297 6.01 24.10 0.20
C GLU A 297 5.95 24.16 -1.34
N LYS A 298 5.78 25.35 -1.93
CA LYS A 298 5.75 25.56 -3.39
C LYS A 298 6.99 24.98 -4.11
N ARG A 299 8.16 25.02 -3.47
CA ARG A 299 9.37 24.43 -4.05
C ARG A 299 9.24 22.92 -4.24
N MET A 300 8.61 22.23 -3.29
CA MET A 300 8.35 20.78 -3.41
C MET A 300 7.35 20.51 -4.54
N LEU A 301 6.30 21.31 -4.68
CA LEU A 301 5.35 21.19 -5.79
C LEU A 301 6.08 21.24 -7.15
N HIS A 302 6.94 22.25 -7.37
CA HIS A 302 7.74 22.34 -8.60
C HIS A 302 8.71 21.17 -8.80
N SER A 303 9.28 20.66 -7.70
CA SER A 303 10.15 19.47 -7.78
C SER A 303 9.36 18.22 -8.18
N ILE A 304 8.14 18.07 -7.68
CA ILE A 304 7.22 16.98 -8.05
C ILE A 304 6.85 17.08 -9.54
N GLU A 305 6.40 18.26 -10.01
CA GLU A 305 6.07 18.50 -11.41
C GLU A 305 7.24 18.18 -12.35
N LYS A 306 8.46 18.57 -11.96
CA LYS A 306 9.67 18.25 -12.72
C LYS A 306 9.98 16.74 -12.75
N ALA A 307 9.81 16.06 -11.62
CA ALA A 307 10.09 14.63 -11.51
C ALA A 307 9.06 13.78 -12.26
N THR A 308 7.79 14.14 -12.16
CA THR A 308 6.67 13.44 -12.82
C THR A 308 6.50 13.86 -14.29
N ARG A 309 7.16 14.96 -14.72
CA ARG A 309 6.98 15.59 -16.04
C ARG A 309 5.53 15.97 -16.34
N GLN A 310 4.73 16.14 -15.31
CA GLN A 310 3.33 16.55 -15.41
C GLN A 310 3.09 17.81 -14.59
N LYS A 311 2.25 18.69 -15.11
CA LYS A 311 1.80 19.86 -14.39
C LYS A 311 0.64 19.46 -13.46
N ILE A 312 0.73 19.85 -12.20
CA ILE A 312 -0.32 19.60 -11.20
C ILE A 312 -1.30 20.78 -11.25
N GLU A 313 -2.57 20.49 -11.50
CA GLU A 313 -3.58 21.53 -11.66
C GLU A 313 -3.95 22.16 -10.31
N ARG A 314 -4.07 23.48 -10.28
CA ARG A 314 -4.63 24.16 -9.13
C ARG A 314 -6.13 23.91 -9.05
N MET A 315 -6.60 23.49 -7.88
CA MET A 315 -8.03 23.37 -7.60
C MET A 315 -8.49 24.44 -6.61
N ASP A 316 -9.71 24.89 -6.77
CA ASP A 316 -10.42 25.66 -5.77
C ASP A 316 -11.29 24.71 -4.92
N LEU A 317 -11.50 25.09 -3.66
CA LEU A 317 -12.37 24.28 -2.79
C LEU A 317 -13.84 24.43 -3.20
N PRO A 318 -14.63 23.34 -3.08
CA PRO A 318 -16.08 23.43 -3.24
C PRO A 318 -16.66 24.56 -2.37
N SER A 319 -17.55 25.34 -2.94
CA SER A 319 -18.26 26.38 -2.20
C SER A 319 -19.25 25.77 -1.20
N HIS A 320 -19.72 26.57 -0.22
CA HIS A 320 -20.76 26.12 0.69
C HIS A 320 -22.08 25.78 -0.04
N SER A 321 -22.40 26.54 -1.12
CA SER A 321 -23.59 26.25 -1.95
C SER A 321 -23.47 24.89 -2.61
N MET A 322 -22.34 24.57 -3.25
CA MET A 322 -22.11 23.26 -3.88
C MET A 322 -22.22 22.11 -2.87
N VAL A 323 -21.64 22.26 -1.68
CA VAL A 323 -21.75 21.25 -0.63
C VAL A 323 -23.22 21.04 -0.22
N ASN A 324 -23.97 22.13 -0.04
CA ASN A 324 -25.39 22.05 0.31
C ASN A 324 -26.24 21.43 -0.81
N GLU A 325 -25.98 21.77 -2.07
CA GLU A 325 -26.65 21.15 -3.22
C GLU A 325 -26.45 19.64 -3.24
N VAL A 326 -25.19 19.16 -3.11
CA VAL A 326 -24.91 17.73 -3.06
C VAL A 326 -25.57 17.03 -1.87
N ARG A 327 -25.59 17.67 -0.71
CA ARG A 327 -26.31 17.13 0.47
C ARG A 327 -27.82 17.00 0.23
N VAL A 328 -28.43 18.02 -0.35
CA VAL A 328 -29.85 18.00 -0.70
C VAL A 328 -30.15 16.91 -1.72
N ASP A 329 -29.32 16.76 -2.75
CA ASP A 329 -29.53 15.75 -3.78
C ASP A 329 -29.35 14.33 -3.25
N ARG A 330 -28.33 14.09 -2.40
CA ARG A 330 -28.17 12.80 -1.71
C ARG A 330 -29.35 12.49 -0.79
N PHE A 331 -29.89 13.50 -0.10
CA PHE A 331 -31.08 13.33 0.74
C PHE A 331 -32.32 12.99 -0.09
N LYS A 332 -32.56 13.69 -1.20
CA LYS A 332 -33.65 13.36 -2.14
C LYS A 332 -33.48 11.93 -2.69
N GLN A 333 -32.27 11.53 -3.08
CA GLN A 333 -32.02 10.18 -3.58
C GLN A 333 -32.34 9.14 -2.50
N LYS A 334 -31.91 9.38 -1.26
CA LYS A 334 -32.21 8.48 -0.14
C LYS A 334 -33.74 8.34 0.11
N ILE A 335 -34.51 9.43 0.00
CA ILE A 335 -35.95 9.37 0.04
C ILE A 335 -36.48 8.50 -1.09
N THR A 336 -36.03 8.74 -2.32
CA THR A 336 -36.50 7.98 -3.49
C THR A 336 -36.19 6.49 -3.33
N ASP A 337 -34.99 6.13 -2.89
CA ASP A 337 -34.57 4.74 -2.68
C ASP A 337 -35.39 4.06 -1.57
N THR A 338 -35.68 4.78 -0.47
CA THR A 338 -36.54 4.28 0.63
C THR A 338 -37.96 4.02 0.14
N LEU A 339 -38.51 4.93 -0.65
CA LEU A 339 -39.84 4.77 -1.23
C LEU A 339 -39.90 3.60 -2.22
N ALA A 340 -38.84 3.42 -3.03
CA ALA A 340 -38.75 2.34 -4.02
C ALA A 340 -38.62 0.94 -3.38
N ASN A 341 -37.97 0.84 -2.23
CA ASN A 341 -37.79 -0.42 -1.51
C ASN A 341 -39.05 -0.93 -0.81
N GLY A 342 -40.16 -0.16 -0.78
CA GLY A 342 -41.44 -0.59 -0.21
C GLY A 342 -41.41 -0.84 1.30
N GLU A 343 -40.41 -0.35 2.01
CA GLU A 343 -40.35 -0.40 3.47
C GLU A 343 -41.54 0.42 4.04
N ASP A 344 -42.10 -0.07 5.14
CA ASP A 344 -43.31 0.48 5.76
C ASP A 344 -43.15 1.98 6.11
N ASN A 345 -43.54 2.83 5.19
CA ASN A 345 -43.38 4.29 5.28
C ASN A 345 -44.35 4.93 6.30
N ALA A 346 -45.25 4.16 6.91
CA ALA A 346 -46.21 4.66 7.89
C ALA A 346 -45.53 5.35 9.08
N PHE A 347 -44.45 4.78 9.58
CA PHE A 347 -43.67 5.38 10.67
C PHE A 347 -43.05 6.73 10.29
N PHE A 348 -42.53 6.84 9.07
CA PHE A 348 -41.95 8.10 8.58
C PHE A 348 -42.99 9.16 8.27
N ALA A 349 -44.15 8.75 7.79
CA ALA A 349 -45.30 9.66 7.59
C ALA A 349 -45.75 10.26 8.91
N GLU A 350 -45.88 9.46 9.96
CA GLU A 350 -46.25 9.90 11.30
C GLU A 350 -45.25 10.91 11.89
N ILE A 351 -43.95 10.71 11.66
CA ILE A 351 -42.92 11.68 12.06
C ILE A 351 -43.07 13.00 11.29
N VAL A 352 -43.30 12.95 9.98
CA VAL A 352 -43.45 14.16 9.16
C VAL A 352 -44.70 14.92 9.52
N GLU A 353 -45.82 14.22 9.83
CA GLU A 353 -47.10 14.86 10.29
C GLU A 353 -46.97 15.45 11.70
N SER A 354 -45.99 14.99 12.50
CA SER A 354 -45.77 15.52 13.86
C SER A 354 -44.94 16.81 13.90
N TYR A 355 -44.35 17.22 12.77
CA TYR A 355 -43.54 18.44 12.60
C TYR A 355 -44.34 19.54 11.91
#